data_e3c6b2ce0429ca049792145595c2de59
#
_entry.id   e3c6b2ce0429ca049792145595c2de59
#
_cell.length_a   1.000
_cell.length_b   1.000
_cell.length_c   1.000
_cell.angle_alpha   90.00
_cell.angle_beta   90.00
_cell.angle_gamma   90.00
#
_symmetry.space_group_name_H-M   'P 1'
#
loop_
_entity.id
_entity.type
_entity.pdbx_description
1 polymer ?
#
loop_
_entity_poly.entity_id
_entity_poly.type
_entity_poly.pdbx_seq_one_letter_code
_entity_poly.pdbx_strand_id
1 'polypeptide(L)'
;MLSNLKSLIRNTAAYDLYNWLRYRIEWLKWVVGRLDRAPHLLKRRLIASRARDYKPEVFVETGTLFGDMTYAQRNRFRRLYSIELDDALFERATRRFRGYPHIRILHGDSGQKIAEVLRELDRPCLFWLDAHYSGGVTAHGEAMTPIFDEIRHILAHPVPGHVIVIDDARLFNGTDGYPTFRALRDFVEGIDRACLTWIENDTITVTRTA
;
A
#
# COMPACT_ATOMS: atom_id res chain seq x y z
N MET A 1 -26.19 7.95 -4.54
CA MET A 1 -26.52 8.92 -3.46
C MET A 1 -25.66 8.71 -2.20
N LEU A 2 -25.55 7.49 -1.65
CA LEU A 2 -24.74 7.18 -0.45
C LEU A 2 -23.21 7.38 -0.65
N SER A 3 -22.68 7.16 -1.87
CA SER A 3 -21.27 7.37 -2.19
C SER A 3 -20.85 8.84 -2.10
N ASN A 4 -21.72 9.75 -2.53
CA ASN A 4 -21.47 11.19 -2.47
C ASN A 4 -21.51 11.73 -1.04
N LEU A 5 -22.40 11.22 -0.19
CA LEU A 5 -22.47 11.62 1.21
C LEU A 5 -21.21 11.20 1.98
N LYS A 6 -20.73 9.96 1.75
CA LYS A 6 -19.46 9.48 2.33
C LYS A 6 -18.26 10.33 1.93
N SER A 7 -18.30 10.94 0.72
CA SER A 7 -17.21 11.80 0.26
C SER A 7 -17.15 13.15 0.99
N LEU A 8 -18.31 13.70 1.32
CA LEU A 8 -18.45 15.00 1.99
C LEU A 8 -18.02 14.94 3.46
N ILE A 9 -18.24 13.82 4.13
CA ILE A 9 -17.91 13.66 5.56
C ILE A 9 -16.49 13.12 5.82
N ARG A 10 -15.74 12.72 4.79
CA ARG A 10 -14.35 12.29 4.95
C ARG A 10 -13.53 13.48 5.49
N ASN A 11 -12.70 13.25 6.47
CA ASN A 11 -11.96 14.22 7.27
C ASN A 11 -12.82 14.94 8.34
N THR A 12 -13.99 14.42 8.66
CA THR A 12 -14.80 14.89 9.79
C THR A 12 -14.78 13.89 10.94
N ALA A 13 -15.01 14.35 12.16
CA ALA A 13 -15.14 13.49 13.33
C ALA A 13 -16.22 12.40 13.17
N ALA A 14 -17.30 12.70 12.42
CA ALA A 14 -18.35 11.73 12.11
C ALA A 14 -17.85 10.58 11.25
N TYR A 15 -17.00 10.85 10.27
CA TYR A 15 -16.38 9.81 9.44
C TYR A 15 -15.35 8.99 10.23
N ASP A 16 -14.60 9.63 11.11
CA ASP A 16 -13.65 8.94 11.99
C ASP A 16 -14.38 8.00 12.95
N LEU A 17 -15.52 8.42 13.53
CA LEU A 17 -16.36 7.58 14.37
C LEU A 17 -16.97 6.42 13.58
N TYR A 18 -17.51 6.68 12.38
CA TYR A 18 -18.03 5.63 11.49
C TYR A 18 -16.94 4.58 11.17
N ASN A 19 -15.74 5.01 10.80
CA ASN A 19 -14.64 4.11 10.50
C ASN A 19 -14.17 3.35 11.75
N TRP A 20 -14.15 3.98 12.89
CA TRP A 20 -13.80 3.33 14.16
C TRP A 20 -14.76 2.18 14.48
N LEU A 21 -16.08 2.39 14.33
CA LEU A 21 -17.10 1.35 14.51
C LEU A 21 -16.94 0.23 13.47
N ARG A 22 -16.83 0.60 12.19
CA ARG A 22 -16.66 -0.34 11.08
C ARG A 22 -15.44 -1.23 11.29
N TYR A 23 -14.29 -0.67 11.59
CA TYR A 23 -13.06 -1.42 11.79
C TYR A 23 -13.11 -2.36 12.99
N ARG A 24 -13.83 -2.00 14.05
CA ARG A 24 -14.07 -2.88 15.18
C ARG A 24 -14.95 -4.07 14.82
N ILE A 25 -16.00 -3.84 14.05
CA ILE A 25 -16.88 -4.91 13.56
C ILE A 25 -16.11 -5.84 12.62
N GLU A 26 -15.31 -5.30 11.70
CA GLU A 26 -14.46 -6.09 10.82
C GLU A 26 -13.44 -6.93 11.61
N TRP A 27 -12.83 -6.34 12.63
CA TRP A 27 -11.91 -7.05 13.51
C TRP A 27 -12.59 -8.20 14.27
N LEU A 28 -13.78 -7.98 14.82
CA LEU A 28 -14.55 -9.05 15.48
C LEU A 28 -14.92 -10.17 14.49
N LYS A 29 -15.37 -9.82 13.28
CA LYS A 29 -15.66 -10.81 12.24
C LYS A 29 -14.44 -11.63 11.87
N TRP A 30 -13.27 -11.03 11.80
CA TRP A 30 -12.02 -11.70 11.49
C TRP A 30 -11.61 -12.65 12.63
N VAL A 31 -11.68 -12.20 13.88
CA VAL A 31 -11.34 -13.02 15.06
C VAL A 31 -12.24 -14.28 15.15
N VAL A 32 -13.51 -14.18 14.77
CA VAL A 32 -14.43 -15.32 14.77
C VAL A 32 -14.43 -16.11 13.45
N GLY A 33 -13.47 -15.87 12.56
CA GLY A 33 -13.31 -16.58 11.29
C GLY A 33 -14.40 -16.29 10.24
N ARG A 34 -15.13 -15.18 10.37
CA ARG A 34 -16.16 -14.74 9.42
C ARG A 34 -15.66 -13.75 8.35
N LEU A 35 -14.39 -13.46 8.36
CA LEU A 35 -13.74 -12.60 7.38
C LEU A 35 -12.42 -13.25 6.99
N ASP A 36 -12.24 -13.52 5.72
CA ASP A 36 -11.05 -14.18 5.13
C ASP A 36 -9.85 -13.25 4.91
N ARG A 37 -10.11 -11.93 4.88
CA ARG A 37 -9.10 -10.88 4.72
C ARG A 37 -8.80 -10.17 6.02
N ALA A 38 -7.54 -9.75 6.21
CA ALA A 38 -7.17 -8.95 7.37
C ALA A 38 -7.92 -7.61 7.40
N PRO A 39 -8.52 -7.24 8.54
CA PRO A 39 -9.17 -5.95 8.69
C PRO A 39 -8.20 -4.80 8.51
N HIS A 40 -8.67 -3.68 7.97
CA HIS A 40 -7.86 -2.47 7.77
C HIS A 40 -7.18 -1.99 9.08
N LEU A 41 -7.78 -2.22 10.24
CA LEU A 41 -7.19 -1.90 11.54
C LEU A 41 -5.88 -2.67 11.79
N LEU A 42 -5.83 -3.96 11.43
CA LEU A 42 -4.61 -4.78 11.57
C LEU A 42 -3.53 -4.33 10.60
N LYS A 43 -3.89 -4.05 9.34
CA LYS A 43 -2.98 -3.50 8.31
C LYS A 43 -2.34 -2.18 8.79
N ARG A 44 -3.16 -1.26 9.33
CA ARG A 44 -2.67 0.00 9.93
C ARG A 44 -1.73 -0.21 11.12
N ARG A 45 -2.04 -1.17 11.99
CA ARG A 45 -1.18 -1.52 13.13
C ARG A 45 0.13 -2.14 12.68
N LEU A 46 0.11 -2.96 11.64
CA LEU A 46 1.32 -3.54 11.05
C LEU A 46 2.23 -2.42 10.52
N ILE A 47 1.70 -1.50 9.70
CA ILE A 47 2.47 -0.33 9.22
C ILE A 47 3.04 0.48 10.38
N ALA A 48 2.24 0.70 11.44
CA ALA A 48 2.71 1.40 12.63
C ALA A 48 3.84 0.65 13.37
N SER A 49 3.79 -0.69 13.40
CA SER A 49 4.86 -1.52 13.96
C SER A 49 6.13 -1.40 13.12
N ARG A 50 6.04 -1.58 11.80
CA ARG A 50 7.19 -1.45 10.90
C ARG A 50 7.82 -0.05 10.99
N ALA A 51 6.99 1.00 11.07
CA ALA A 51 7.48 2.36 11.23
C ALA A 51 8.26 2.56 12.56
N ARG A 52 7.85 1.89 13.63
CA ARG A 52 8.57 1.92 14.92
C ARG A 52 9.88 1.15 14.86
N ASP A 53 9.84 -0.04 14.24
CA ASP A 53 10.94 -0.99 14.25
C ASP A 53 12.07 -0.54 13.31
N TYR A 54 11.74 -0.01 12.14
CA TYR A 54 12.67 0.40 11.08
C TYR A 54 12.89 1.91 10.99
N LYS A 55 12.05 2.73 11.63
CA LYS A 55 12.13 4.20 11.71
C LYS A 55 12.26 4.93 10.37
N PRO A 56 11.54 4.53 9.32
CA PRO A 56 11.52 5.26 8.06
C PRO A 56 10.84 6.61 8.25
N GLU A 57 11.36 7.66 7.58
CA GLU A 57 10.75 8.99 7.61
C GLU A 57 9.73 9.21 6.47
N VAL A 58 9.76 8.35 5.47
CA VAL A 58 8.91 8.45 4.27
C VAL A 58 8.03 7.23 4.13
N PHE A 59 6.78 7.47 3.76
CA PHE A 59 5.80 6.45 3.43
C PHE A 59 5.41 6.58 1.96
N VAL A 60 5.37 5.46 1.25
CA VAL A 60 4.95 5.40 -0.16
C VAL A 60 3.85 4.37 -0.30
N GLU A 61 2.69 4.77 -0.80
CA GLU A 61 1.54 3.91 -1.06
C GLU A 61 1.30 3.78 -2.55
N THR A 62 1.03 2.56 -3.04
CA THR A 62 0.46 2.31 -4.37
C THR A 62 -0.99 1.86 -4.22
N GLY A 63 -1.90 2.41 -5.03
CA GLY A 63 -3.35 2.20 -4.89
C GLY A 63 -3.95 3.09 -3.80
N THR A 64 -4.08 4.39 -4.07
CA THR A 64 -4.65 5.35 -3.11
C THR A 64 -6.10 5.04 -2.75
N LEU A 65 -6.92 4.65 -3.73
CA LEU A 65 -8.36 4.42 -3.59
C LEU A 65 -9.05 5.62 -2.93
N PHE A 66 -9.42 5.49 -1.68
CA PHE A 66 -10.03 6.58 -0.90
C PHE A 66 -9.03 7.33 -0.02
N GLY A 67 -7.76 6.93 0.01
CA GLY A 67 -6.69 7.51 0.81
C GLY A 67 -6.81 7.22 2.31
N ASP A 68 -7.45 6.13 2.70
CA ASP A 68 -7.69 5.84 4.12
C ASP A 68 -6.41 5.34 4.82
N MET A 69 -5.50 4.66 4.11
CA MET A 69 -4.21 4.27 4.67
C MET A 69 -3.28 5.49 4.76
N THR A 70 -3.10 6.26 3.70
CA THR A 70 -2.35 7.53 3.74
C THR A 70 -2.85 8.45 4.86
N TYR A 71 -4.18 8.62 5.00
CA TYR A 71 -4.74 9.43 6.08
C TYR A 71 -4.42 8.87 7.47
N ALA A 72 -4.46 7.57 7.63
CA ALA A 72 -4.13 6.92 8.91
C ALA A 72 -2.65 7.12 9.31
N GLN A 73 -1.76 7.24 8.34
CA GLN A 73 -0.33 7.38 8.55
C GLN A 73 0.16 8.86 8.55
N ARG A 74 -0.69 9.83 8.22
CA ARG A 74 -0.34 11.24 7.98
C ARG A 74 0.48 11.94 9.06
N ASN A 75 0.31 11.53 10.32
CA ASN A 75 1.02 12.13 11.46
C ASN A 75 2.26 11.31 11.88
N ARG A 76 2.56 10.23 11.17
CA ARG A 76 3.64 9.31 11.53
C ARG A 76 4.90 9.53 10.72
N PHE A 77 4.72 9.94 9.47
CA PHE A 77 5.80 10.11 8.52
C PHE A 77 5.99 11.59 8.18
N ARG A 78 7.23 11.96 7.89
CA ARG A 78 7.60 13.33 7.49
C ARG A 78 7.13 13.67 6.08
N ARG A 79 7.12 12.67 5.18
CA ARG A 79 6.60 12.77 3.82
C ARG A 79 5.78 11.53 3.50
N LEU A 80 4.71 11.72 2.76
CA LEU A 80 3.89 10.64 2.24
C LEU A 80 3.67 10.86 0.75
N TYR A 81 3.82 9.78 0.01
CA TYR A 81 3.47 9.70 -1.40
C TYR A 81 2.40 8.64 -1.57
N SER A 82 1.39 8.91 -2.41
CA SER A 82 0.39 7.92 -2.75
C SER A 82 0.09 8.00 -4.24
N ILE A 83 0.08 6.85 -4.92
CA ILE A 83 -0.02 6.75 -6.37
C ILE A 83 -1.40 6.19 -6.71
N GLU A 84 -2.13 6.86 -7.61
CA GLU A 84 -3.48 6.49 -8.04
C GLU A 84 -3.57 6.48 -9.57
N LEU A 85 -4.13 5.40 -10.10
CA LEU A 85 -4.29 5.23 -11.55
C LEU A 85 -5.59 5.87 -12.07
N ASP A 86 -6.68 5.75 -11.31
CA ASP A 86 -8.00 6.24 -11.71
C ASP A 86 -8.10 7.76 -11.58
N ASP A 87 -8.52 8.44 -12.64
CA ASP A 87 -8.65 9.91 -12.71
C ASP A 87 -9.54 10.46 -11.59
N ALA A 88 -10.71 9.86 -11.37
CA ALA A 88 -11.69 10.36 -10.42
C ALA A 88 -11.22 10.14 -8.97
N LEU A 89 -10.55 9.01 -8.69
CA LEU A 89 -9.97 8.72 -7.37
C LEU A 89 -8.77 9.62 -7.11
N PHE A 90 -7.91 9.86 -8.11
CA PHE A 90 -6.79 10.79 -8.01
C PHE A 90 -7.25 12.22 -7.67
N GLU A 91 -8.21 12.77 -8.44
CA GLU A 91 -8.75 14.09 -8.14
C GLU A 91 -9.37 14.18 -6.74
N ARG A 92 -10.07 13.13 -6.33
CA ARG A 92 -10.68 13.04 -5.01
C ARG A 92 -9.62 13.00 -3.89
N ALA A 93 -8.57 12.19 -4.06
CA ALA A 93 -7.46 12.13 -3.11
C ALA A 93 -6.73 13.47 -3.03
N THR A 94 -6.47 14.11 -4.17
CA THR A 94 -5.85 15.44 -4.25
C THR A 94 -6.67 16.49 -3.47
N ARG A 95 -8.00 16.49 -3.64
CA ARG A 95 -8.88 17.36 -2.84
C ARG A 95 -8.85 17.02 -1.35
N ARG A 96 -8.84 15.71 -1.01
CA ARG A 96 -8.79 15.24 0.38
C ARG A 96 -7.54 15.72 1.11
N PHE A 97 -6.40 15.69 0.45
CA PHE A 97 -5.11 15.98 1.08
C PHE A 97 -4.60 17.41 0.83
N ARG A 98 -5.40 18.31 0.25
CA ARG A 98 -5.02 19.70 -0.02
C ARG A 98 -4.47 20.45 1.21
N GLY A 99 -4.97 20.15 2.41
CA GLY A 99 -4.52 20.74 3.68
C GLY A 99 -3.28 20.09 4.30
N TYR A 100 -2.65 19.12 3.63
CA TYR A 100 -1.50 18.36 4.13
C TYR A 100 -0.30 18.51 3.20
N PRO A 101 0.53 19.56 3.36
CA PRO A 101 1.61 19.87 2.41
C PRO A 101 2.71 18.80 2.33
N HIS A 102 2.79 17.91 3.31
CA HIS A 102 3.74 16.78 3.35
C HIS A 102 3.18 15.51 2.68
N ILE A 103 1.95 15.54 2.16
CA ILE A 103 1.32 14.44 1.43
C ILE A 103 1.21 14.82 -0.05
N ARG A 104 1.79 14.01 -0.92
CA ARG A 104 1.72 14.20 -2.37
C ARG A 104 1.01 13.02 -3.00
N ILE A 105 -0.04 13.31 -3.77
CA ILE A 105 -0.74 12.33 -4.59
C ILE A 105 -0.19 12.42 -6.01
N LEU A 106 0.19 11.28 -6.59
CA LEU A 106 0.66 11.16 -7.96
C LEU A 106 -0.36 10.41 -8.80
N HIS A 107 -0.57 10.89 -10.03
CA HIS A 107 -1.47 10.24 -10.99
C HIS A 107 -0.71 9.38 -11.96
N GLY A 108 -1.14 8.14 -12.14
CA GLY A 108 -0.63 7.21 -13.14
C GLY A 108 -0.37 5.80 -12.64
N ASP A 109 0.19 4.99 -13.53
CA ASP A 109 0.57 3.62 -13.26
C ASP A 109 1.67 3.53 -12.19
N SER A 110 1.46 2.72 -11.17
CA SER A 110 2.37 2.62 -10.03
C SER A 110 3.72 1.99 -10.40
N GLY A 111 3.74 1.04 -11.32
CA GLY A 111 4.98 0.43 -11.81
C GLY A 111 5.93 1.45 -12.44
N GLN A 112 5.38 2.53 -13.04
CA GLN A 112 6.15 3.61 -13.61
C GLN A 112 6.40 4.76 -12.60
N LYS A 113 5.34 5.18 -11.90
CA LYS A 113 5.36 6.33 -10.98
C LYS A 113 6.24 6.11 -9.76
N ILE A 114 6.39 4.87 -9.31
CA ILE A 114 7.28 4.56 -8.20
C ILE A 114 8.73 4.95 -8.49
N ALA A 115 9.18 4.81 -9.74
CA ALA A 115 10.52 5.24 -10.15
C ALA A 115 10.68 6.79 -10.09
N GLU A 116 9.62 7.56 -10.31
CA GLU A 116 9.64 9.02 -10.13
C GLU A 116 9.80 9.37 -8.65
N VAL A 117 9.04 8.71 -7.77
CA VAL A 117 9.13 8.89 -6.32
C VAL A 117 10.53 8.55 -5.83
N LEU A 118 11.08 7.41 -6.24
CA LEU A 118 12.40 6.94 -5.80
C LEU A 118 13.52 7.94 -6.13
N ARG A 119 13.47 8.65 -7.26
CA ARG A 119 14.48 9.68 -7.62
C ARG A 119 14.52 10.86 -6.63
N GLU A 120 13.43 11.10 -5.88
CA GLU A 120 13.35 12.17 -4.88
C GLU A 120 13.77 11.70 -3.48
N LEU A 121 14.06 10.40 -3.30
CA LEU A 121 14.32 9.79 -2.00
C LEU A 121 15.80 9.66 -1.72
N ASP A 122 16.22 10.14 -0.56
CA ASP A 122 17.58 10.11 -0.05
C ASP A 122 17.75 9.30 1.25
N ARG A 123 16.67 8.62 1.66
CA ARG A 123 16.59 7.88 2.93
C ARG A 123 15.68 6.67 2.85
N PRO A 124 15.76 5.72 3.82
CA PRO A 124 14.91 4.56 3.88
C PRO A 124 13.43 4.93 3.95
N CYS A 125 12.61 4.15 3.25
CA CYS A 125 11.17 4.35 3.14
C CYS A 125 10.42 3.09 3.53
N LEU A 126 9.17 3.26 3.98
CA LEU A 126 8.21 2.19 4.09
C LEU A 126 7.25 2.28 2.91
N PHE A 127 7.22 1.20 2.12
CA PHE A 127 6.30 1.03 1.00
C PHE A 127 5.12 0.19 1.43
N TRP A 128 3.91 0.64 1.06
CA TRP A 128 2.67 -0.09 1.14
C TRP A 128 2.15 -0.31 -0.28
N LEU A 129 2.29 -1.54 -0.78
CA LEU A 129 1.91 -1.90 -2.13
C LEU A 129 0.53 -2.57 -2.09
N ASP A 130 -0.49 -1.81 -2.50
CA ASP A 130 -1.90 -2.20 -2.52
C ASP A 130 -2.51 -1.96 -3.91
N ALA A 131 -1.68 -2.01 -4.94
CA ALA A 131 -2.12 -1.86 -6.32
C ALA A 131 -2.89 -3.12 -6.77
N HIS A 132 -4.14 -3.21 -6.38
CA HIS A 132 -5.08 -4.14 -6.97
C HIS A 132 -5.35 -3.69 -8.40
N TYR A 133 -5.04 -4.54 -9.35
CA TYR A 133 -5.47 -4.35 -10.71
C TYR A 133 -6.99 -4.53 -10.75
N SER A 134 -7.73 -3.48 -10.43
CA SER A 134 -9.16 -3.41 -10.68
C SER A 134 -9.37 -3.14 -12.17
N GLY A 135 -9.20 -4.21 -13.00
CA GLY A 135 -9.74 -4.36 -14.34
C GLY A 135 -9.89 -3.08 -15.19
N GLY A 136 -8.83 -2.34 -15.40
CA GLY A 136 -8.77 -1.35 -16.46
C GLY A 136 -8.58 -2.09 -17.79
N VAL A 137 -9.40 -1.78 -18.79
CA VAL A 137 -9.44 -2.39 -20.13
C VAL A 137 -8.09 -2.21 -20.84
N THR A 138 -7.15 -3.10 -20.57
CA THR A 138 -6.08 -3.45 -21.49
C THR A 138 -5.97 -4.98 -21.46
N ALA A 139 -7.03 -5.62 -21.98
CA ALA A 139 -6.96 -6.98 -22.44
C ALA A 139 -6.09 -6.98 -23.69
N HIS A 140 -4.87 -7.49 -23.57
CA HIS A 140 -4.15 -8.30 -24.57
C HIS A 140 -2.69 -8.42 -24.13
N GLY A 141 -2.34 -9.61 -23.65
CA GLY A 141 -0.99 -9.98 -23.25
C GLY A 141 -0.86 -10.13 -21.74
N GLU A 142 -0.20 -11.19 -21.33
CA GLU A 142 0.07 -11.64 -19.96
C GLU A 142 0.08 -10.50 -18.95
N ALA A 143 -1.03 -10.34 -18.24
CA ALA A 143 -1.22 -9.26 -17.25
C ALA A 143 -0.35 -9.58 -16.03
N MET A 144 0.90 -9.20 -16.10
CA MET A 144 1.75 -9.14 -14.93
C MET A 144 1.22 -8.02 -14.04
N THR A 145 0.89 -8.33 -12.80
CA THR A 145 0.58 -7.30 -11.80
C THR A 145 1.78 -6.34 -11.72
N PRO A 146 1.59 -5.02 -11.44
CA PRO A 146 2.69 -4.05 -11.36
C PRO A 146 3.70 -4.40 -10.25
N ILE A 147 3.36 -5.36 -9.40
CA ILE A 147 4.12 -5.73 -8.21
C ILE A 147 5.60 -6.07 -8.49
N PHE A 148 5.90 -6.76 -9.58
CA PHE A 148 7.27 -7.12 -9.91
C PHE A 148 8.09 -5.90 -10.35
N ASP A 149 7.49 -4.96 -11.08
CA ASP A 149 8.17 -3.73 -11.48
C ASP A 149 8.34 -2.80 -10.29
N GLU A 150 7.34 -2.66 -9.44
CA GLU A 150 7.43 -1.92 -8.18
C GLU A 150 8.57 -2.44 -7.31
N ILE A 151 8.61 -3.75 -7.04
CA ILE A 151 9.66 -4.37 -6.23
C ILE A 151 11.03 -4.21 -6.89
N ARG A 152 11.16 -4.40 -8.20
CA ARG A 152 12.41 -4.23 -8.93
C ARG A 152 12.95 -2.83 -8.76
N HIS A 153 12.12 -1.81 -8.92
CA HIS A 153 12.51 -0.41 -8.74
C HIS A 153 12.96 -0.11 -7.30
N ILE A 154 12.21 -0.61 -6.31
CA ILE A 154 12.53 -0.37 -4.89
C ILE A 154 13.84 -1.04 -4.50
N LEU A 155 14.04 -2.32 -4.87
CA LEU A 155 15.25 -3.06 -4.50
C LEU A 155 16.49 -2.62 -5.28
N ALA A 156 16.33 -2.04 -6.48
CA ALA A 156 17.42 -1.44 -7.24
C ALA A 156 17.79 -0.03 -6.76
N HIS A 157 17.02 0.57 -5.85
CA HIS A 157 17.30 1.92 -5.35
C HIS A 157 18.58 1.93 -4.49
N PRO A 158 19.49 2.93 -4.67
CA PRO A 158 20.79 2.95 -3.99
C PRO A 158 20.70 3.15 -2.48
N VAL A 159 19.60 3.72 -1.97
CA VAL A 159 19.39 3.88 -0.52
C VAL A 159 18.99 2.53 0.08
N PRO A 160 19.78 1.99 1.04
CA PRO A 160 19.46 0.72 1.67
C PRO A 160 18.40 0.89 2.76
N GLY A 161 17.83 -0.25 3.22
CA GLY A 161 16.95 -0.28 4.40
C GLY A 161 15.49 0.08 4.11
N HIS A 162 15.06 0.02 2.84
CA HIS A 162 13.64 0.07 2.52
C HIS A 162 12.89 -1.12 3.13
N VAL A 163 11.65 -0.86 3.58
CA VAL A 163 10.71 -1.87 4.04
C VAL A 163 9.53 -1.89 3.08
N ILE A 164 9.25 -3.06 2.51
CA ILE A 164 8.12 -3.25 1.61
C ILE A 164 7.06 -4.08 2.32
N VAL A 165 5.83 -3.61 2.33
CA VAL A 165 4.66 -4.35 2.82
C VAL A 165 3.65 -4.41 1.67
N ILE A 166 3.32 -5.62 1.26
CA ILE A 166 2.39 -5.89 0.15
C ILE A 166 1.08 -6.38 0.74
N ASP A 167 -0.03 -5.81 0.30
CA ASP A 167 -1.36 -6.19 0.78
C ASP A 167 -1.86 -7.50 0.16
N ASP A 168 -2.90 -8.06 0.80
CA ASP A 168 -3.70 -9.18 0.32
C ASP A 168 -2.89 -10.43 -0.06
N ALA A 169 -1.99 -10.87 0.86
CA ALA A 169 -1.14 -12.05 0.68
C ALA A 169 -1.90 -13.31 0.22
N ARG A 170 -3.19 -13.44 0.56
CA ARG A 170 -4.07 -14.55 0.13
C ARG A 170 -4.24 -14.64 -1.39
N LEU A 171 -4.06 -13.50 -2.12
CA LEU A 171 -4.16 -13.46 -3.58
C LEU A 171 -2.92 -14.02 -4.27
N PHE A 172 -1.79 -14.15 -3.56
CA PHE A 172 -0.53 -14.69 -4.10
C PHE A 172 -0.54 -16.22 -4.18
N ASN A 173 -1.51 -16.75 -4.92
CA ASN A 173 -1.79 -18.19 -5.09
C ASN A 173 -1.56 -18.71 -6.52
N GLY A 174 -1.17 -17.83 -7.47
CA GLY A 174 -0.93 -18.18 -8.88
C GLY A 174 -2.17 -18.08 -9.76
N THR A 175 -3.25 -17.44 -9.27
CA THR A 175 -4.48 -17.22 -10.04
C THR A 175 -4.72 -15.72 -10.27
N ASP A 176 -5.65 -15.40 -11.15
CA ASP A 176 -6.13 -14.03 -11.41
C ASP A 176 -5.01 -13.00 -11.71
N GLY A 177 -3.91 -13.46 -12.33
CA GLY A 177 -2.76 -12.62 -12.66
C GLY A 177 -1.79 -12.36 -11.50
N TYR A 178 -2.05 -12.93 -10.32
CA TYR A 178 -1.12 -12.85 -9.19
C TYR A 178 -0.10 -13.99 -9.24
N PRO A 179 1.18 -13.75 -8.94
CA PRO A 179 2.16 -14.81 -8.76
C PRO A 179 1.84 -15.64 -7.52
N THR A 180 2.43 -16.82 -7.41
CA THR A 180 2.47 -17.51 -6.11
C THR A 180 3.40 -16.76 -5.14
N PHE A 181 3.17 -16.89 -3.83
CA PHE A 181 4.09 -16.35 -2.82
C PHE A 181 5.52 -16.86 -3.03
N ARG A 182 5.68 -18.12 -3.44
CA ARG A 182 6.99 -18.70 -3.75
C ARG A 182 7.66 -17.97 -4.93
N ALA A 183 6.93 -17.74 -6.02
CA ALA A 183 7.47 -17.04 -7.18
C ALA A 183 7.88 -15.60 -6.85
N LEU A 184 7.09 -14.92 -6.00
CA LEU A 184 7.43 -13.58 -5.51
C LEU A 184 8.71 -13.61 -4.66
N ARG A 185 8.82 -14.55 -3.74
CA ARG A 185 10.02 -14.70 -2.91
C ARG A 185 11.26 -15.03 -3.74
N ASP A 186 11.15 -15.98 -4.65
CA ASP A 186 12.25 -16.38 -5.54
C ASP A 186 12.70 -15.19 -6.41
N PHE A 187 11.77 -14.34 -6.84
CA PHE A 187 12.05 -13.09 -7.57
C PHE A 187 12.83 -12.08 -6.70
N VAL A 188 12.39 -11.85 -5.46
CA VAL A 188 13.05 -10.95 -4.51
C VAL A 188 14.46 -11.43 -4.21
N GLU A 189 14.64 -12.73 -3.91
CA GLU A 189 15.93 -13.35 -3.63
C GLU A 189 16.86 -13.33 -4.87
N GLY A 190 16.29 -13.36 -6.07
CA GLY A 190 17.02 -13.21 -7.33
C GLY A 190 17.62 -11.82 -7.54
N ILE A 191 16.99 -10.79 -6.97
CA ILE A 191 17.51 -9.40 -7.00
C ILE A 191 18.50 -9.17 -5.85
N ASP A 192 18.11 -9.54 -4.64
CA ASP A 192 18.95 -9.37 -3.43
C ASP A 192 18.75 -10.53 -2.46
N ARG A 193 19.75 -11.40 -2.36
CA ARG A 193 19.74 -12.57 -1.46
C ARG A 193 19.74 -12.22 0.02
N ALA A 194 20.05 -10.98 0.39
CA ALA A 194 19.98 -10.52 1.76
C ALA A 194 18.54 -10.13 2.18
N CYS A 195 17.56 -10.17 1.28
CA CYS A 195 16.18 -9.89 1.60
C CYS A 195 15.49 -11.09 2.27
N LEU A 196 14.75 -10.80 3.34
CA LEU A 196 13.81 -11.70 3.97
C LEU A 196 12.40 -11.39 3.48
N THR A 197 11.66 -12.44 3.16
CA THR A 197 10.27 -12.34 2.69
C THR A 197 9.38 -13.28 3.49
N TRP A 198 8.34 -12.75 4.16
CA TRP A 198 7.40 -13.56 4.96
C TRP A 198 5.98 -13.02 4.90
N ILE A 199 5.03 -13.88 5.26
CA ILE A 199 3.60 -13.54 5.37
C ILE A 199 3.23 -13.30 6.82
N GLU A 200 2.49 -12.23 7.08
CA GLU A 200 1.92 -11.90 8.38
C GLU A 200 0.59 -11.15 8.21
N ASN A 201 -0.47 -11.60 8.88
CA ASN A 201 -1.78 -10.92 8.87
C ASN A 201 -2.31 -10.55 7.47
N ASP A 202 -2.28 -11.51 6.53
CA ASP A 202 -2.69 -11.33 5.13
C ASP A 202 -1.88 -10.26 4.38
N THR A 203 -0.63 -10.03 4.79
CA THR A 203 0.33 -9.17 4.11
C THR A 203 1.66 -9.89 3.91
N ILE A 204 2.41 -9.47 2.88
CA ILE A 204 3.78 -9.93 2.66
C ILE A 204 4.72 -8.80 3.04
N THR A 205 5.70 -9.08 3.89
CA THR A 205 6.75 -8.12 4.22
C THR A 205 8.06 -8.54 3.57
N VAL A 206 8.77 -7.57 2.97
CA VAL A 206 10.12 -7.74 2.43
C VAL A 206 11.03 -6.71 3.09
N THR A 207 12.14 -7.17 3.66
CA THR A 207 13.18 -6.30 4.24
C THR A 207 14.55 -6.91 3.98
N ARG A 208 15.57 -6.07 3.93
CA ARG A 208 16.95 -6.53 3.91
C ARG A 208 17.40 -6.89 5.33
N THR A 209 18.10 -8.01 5.50
CA THR A 209 18.82 -8.31 6.75
C THR A 209 19.89 -7.25 6.99
N ALA A 210 20.04 -6.85 8.25
CA ALA A 210 21.09 -5.91 8.66
C ALA A 210 22.49 -6.50 8.47
#